data_8aac53cba0267926b0f9ee88af714c5b
#
_entry.id   8aac53cba0267926b0f9ee88af714c5b
#
_cell.length_a   1.000
_cell.length_b   1.000
_cell.length_c   1.000
_cell.angle_alpha   90.00
_cell.angle_beta   90.00
_cell.angle_gamma   90.00
#
_symmetry.space_group_name_H-M   'P 1'
#
loop_
_entity.id
_entity.type
_entity.pdbx_description
1 polymer ?
#
loop_
_entity_poly.entity_id
_entity_poly.type
_entity_poly.pdbx_seq_one_letter_code
_entity_poly.pdbx_strand_id
1 'polypeptide(L)'
;MTVASYILDSSNIPLITRFHARRQYSLDLAKSLTSEDMQLQSMPDASPTKWHLAHTTWFFEQFILHAFIEHYQSPQPQFNYLFNSYYEQKGERYPRAQRGMISRPSIEEVYAYRQQVDTSIERLLTQNSDAELLSLIELGMNHEMQHQELLLTDILHAFSLNPLYPAAGLHEFGVDPKTEFYFDCEGPKHKAYVAEFTLAKGLVTNGDWLAFVHAGGYDNPVLWLADGWAAAQQQGWQHPLYWRKQEDEWFQFTLNGLVPLDLTAPVCHISYYE
;
A
#
# COMPACT_ATOMS: atom_id res chain seq x y z
N MET A 1 10.35 -3.15 0.81
CA MET A 1 10.64 -3.31 -0.64
C MET A 1 10.63 -1.93 -1.26
N THR A 2 11.79 -1.49 -1.68
CA THR A 2 12.08 -0.12 -2.14
C THR A 2 11.35 0.16 -3.46
N VAL A 3 10.67 1.30 -3.56
CA VAL A 3 10.01 1.83 -4.76
C VAL A 3 10.98 1.96 -5.97
N ALA A 4 12.28 1.85 -5.72
CA ALA A 4 13.33 1.98 -6.74
C ALA A 4 13.50 0.78 -7.68
N SER A 5 12.85 -0.37 -7.46
CA SER A 5 13.01 -1.56 -8.32
C SER A 5 12.01 -1.66 -9.48
N TYR A 6 11.12 -0.69 -9.65
CA TYR A 6 10.08 -0.74 -10.70
C TYR A 6 10.39 0.10 -11.96
N ILE A 7 11.54 0.77 -12.00
CA ILE A 7 12.02 1.44 -13.23
C ILE A 7 13.15 0.61 -13.83
N LEU A 8 12.91 -0.68 -14.07
CA LEU A 8 13.71 -1.45 -15.00
C LEU A 8 13.10 -1.26 -16.39
N ASP A 9 13.94 -1.00 -17.37
CA ASP A 9 13.60 -0.98 -18.79
C ASP A 9 12.69 -2.17 -19.12
N SER A 10 11.39 -1.91 -19.24
CA SER A 10 10.34 -2.93 -19.39
C SER A 10 10.38 -3.62 -20.76
N SER A 11 11.25 -3.19 -21.67
CA SER A 11 11.35 -3.70 -23.05
C SER A 11 11.83 -5.15 -23.14
N ASN A 12 12.52 -5.68 -22.10
CA ASN A 12 13.04 -7.03 -22.08
C ASN A 12 12.30 -8.03 -21.18
N ILE A 13 11.23 -7.58 -20.46
CA ILE A 13 10.47 -8.47 -19.59
C ILE A 13 9.27 -9.03 -20.37
N PRO A 14 9.06 -10.37 -20.42
CA PRO A 14 7.90 -10.97 -21.08
C PRO A 14 6.58 -10.34 -20.62
N LEU A 15 5.66 -10.11 -21.56
CA LEU A 15 4.37 -9.48 -21.28
C LEU A 15 3.58 -10.18 -20.17
N ILE A 16 3.60 -11.52 -20.17
CA ILE A 16 2.94 -12.33 -19.14
C ILE A 16 3.52 -12.08 -17.74
N THR A 17 4.83 -11.90 -17.63
CA THR A 17 5.48 -11.59 -16.34
C THR A 17 5.07 -10.20 -15.85
N ARG A 18 4.99 -9.22 -16.77
CA ARG A 18 4.49 -7.87 -16.45
C ARG A 18 3.03 -7.89 -16.04
N PHE A 19 2.20 -8.66 -16.74
CA PHE A 19 0.80 -8.86 -16.40
C PHE A 19 0.64 -9.39 -14.99
N HIS A 20 1.28 -10.49 -14.63
CA HIS A 20 1.21 -11.06 -13.29
C HIS A 20 1.71 -10.08 -12.21
N ALA A 21 2.81 -9.38 -12.46
CA ALA A 21 3.33 -8.41 -11.52
C ALA A 21 2.35 -7.25 -11.26
N ARG A 22 1.67 -6.74 -12.29
CA ARG A 22 0.64 -5.68 -12.14
C ARG A 22 -0.59 -6.17 -11.40
N ARG A 23 -1.06 -7.37 -11.74
CA ARG A 23 -2.21 -7.99 -11.07
C ARG A 23 -1.92 -8.27 -9.60
N GLN A 24 -0.73 -8.77 -9.29
CA GLN A 24 -0.31 -9.03 -7.91
C GLN A 24 -0.17 -7.74 -7.11
N TYR A 25 0.36 -6.67 -7.70
CA TYR A 25 0.53 -5.40 -7.00
C TYR A 25 -0.79 -4.82 -6.49
N SER A 26 -1.90 -4.95 -7.23
CA SER A 26 -3.23 -4.56 -6.75
C SER A 26 -3.64 -5.33 -5.49
N LEU A 27 -3.32 -6.62 -5.42
CA LEU A 27 -3.58 -7.44 -4.22
C LEU A 27 -2.67 -7.04 -3.05
N ASP A 28 -1.40 -6.71 -3.33
CA ASP A 28 -0.45 -6.27 -2.32
C ASP A 28 -0.87 -4.94 -1.68
N LEU A 29 -1.39 -3.99 -2.47
CA LEU A 29 -1.96 -2.73 -1.96
C LEU A 29 -3.18 -2.97 -1.04
N ALA A 30 -4.01 -3.95 -1.37
CA ALA A 30 -5.21 -4.27 -0.59
C ALA A 30 -4.94 -5.19 0.62
N LYS A 31 -3.75 -5.79 0.72
CA LYS A 31 -3.43 -6.87 1.68
C LYS A 31 -3.64 -6.49 3.15
N SER A 32 -3.47 -5.22 3.49
CA SER A 32 -3.60 -4.74 4.87
C SER A 32 -5.04 -4.37 5.26
N LEU A 33 -5.98 -4.40 4.29
CA LEU A 33 -7.36 -4.02 4.49
C LEU A 33 -8.19 -5.22 4.95
N THR A 34 -9.14 -4.97 5.84
CA THR A 34 -10.19 -5.94 6.19
C THR A 34 -11.26 -5.98 5.09
N SER A 35 -12.13 -6.99 5.14
CA SER A 35 -13.30 -7.06 4.22
C SER A 35 -14.22 -5.86 4.36
N GLU A 36 -14.36 -5.33 5.58
CA GLU A 36 -15.14 -4.14 5.91
C GLU A 36 -14.50 -2.88 5.30
N ASP A 37 -13.18 -2.70 5.43
CA ASP A 37 -12.44 -1.60 4.81
C ASP A 37 -12.62 -1.61 3.29
N MET A 38 -12.53 -2.80 2.68
CA MET A 38 -12.65 -2.97 1.22
C MET A 38 -14.05 -2.67 0.67
N GLN A 39 -15.05 -2.54 1.55
CA GLN A 39 -16.43 -2.20 1.19
C GLN A 39 -16.75 -0.71 1.30
N LEU A 40 -15.88 0.09 1.92
CA LEU A 40 -16.15 1.50 2.18
C LEU A 40 -16.25 2.32 0.90
N GLN A 41 -17.28 3.16 0.85
CA GLN A 41 -17.45 4.24 -0.11
C GLN A 41 -17.72 5.53 0.64
N SER A 42 -16.75 6.41 0.67
CA SER A 42 -16.78 7.63 1.49
C SER A 42 -17.52 8.81 0.85
N MET A 43 -17.73 8.75 -0.45
CA MET A 43 -18.46 9.80 -1.21
C MET A 43 -18.97 9.22 -2.55
N PRO A 44 -19.92 9.88 -3.24
CA PRO A 44 -20.51 9.37 -4.49
C PRO A 44 -19.50 9.11 -5.60
N ASP A 45 -18.39 9.84 -5.63
CA ASP A 45 -17.33 9.73 -6.65
C ASP A 45 -16.24 8.74 -6.33
N ALA A 46 -16.10 8.29 -5.07
CA ALA A 46 -15.22 7.21 -4.67
C ALA A 46 -15.79 5.85 -5.05
N SER A 47 -14.95 4.83 -5.00
CA SER A 47 -15.37 3.44 -5.16
C SER A 47 -14.69 2.56 -4.11
N PRO A 48 -15.37 1.50 -3.62
CA PRO A 48 -14.76 0.55 -2.70
C PRO A 48 -13.54 -0.15 -3.31
N THR A 49 -12.55 -0.48 -2.48
CA THR A 49 -11.39 -1.28 -2.89
C THR A 49 -11.83 -2.57 -3.59
N LYS A 50 -12.82 -3.26 -3.05
CA LYS A 50 -13.41 -4.46 -3.64
C LYS A 50 -13.94 -4.20 -5.06
N TRP A 51 -14.57 -3.06 -5.29
CA TRP A 51 -15.07 -2.68 -6.61
C TRP A 51 -13.92 -2.46 -7.60
N HIS A 52 -12.84 -1.79 -7.20
CA HIS A 52 -11.66 -1.59 -8.07
C HIS A 52 -11.06 -2.91 -8.51
N LEU A 53 -10.85 -3.85 -7.58
CA LEU A 53 -10.30 -5.18 -7.89
C LEU A 53 -11.19 -5.98 -8.86
N ALA A 54 -12.50 -5.88 -8.69
CA ALA A 54 -13.46 -6.55 -9.56
C ALA A 54 -13.59 -5.87 -10.93
N HIS A 55 -13.58 -4.54 -10.97
CA HIS A 55 -13.71 -3.76 -12.21
C HIS A 55 -12.51 -3.96 -13.14
N THR A 56 -11.29 -3.94 -12.63
CA THR A 56 -10.11 -4.20 -13.45
C THR A 56 -10.11 -5.64 -13.98
N THR A 57 -10.64 -6.59 -13.22
CA THR A 57 -10.84 -7.97 -13.67
C THR A 57 -11.91 -8.06 -14.75
N TRP A 58 -13.04 -7.40 -14.55
CA TRP A 58 -14.12 -7.27 -15.52
C TRP A 58 -13.62 -6.69 -16.86
N PHE A 59 -12.68 -5.72 -16.82
CA PHE A 59 -12.10 -5.16 -18.04
C PHE A 59 -11.39 -6.23 -18.87
N PHE A 60 -10.52 -7.02 -18.26
CA PHE A 60 -9.84 -8.12 -18.97
C PHE A 60 -10.82 -9.15 -19.51
N GLU A 61 -11.86 -9.49 -18.76
CA GLU A 61 -12.87 -10.42 -19.22
C GLU A 61 -13.65 -9.86 -20.42
N GLN A 62 -14.19 -8.65 -20.31
CA GLN A 62 -15.11 -8.09 -21.30
C GLN A 62 -14.44 -7.64 -22.60
N PHE A 63 -13.20 -7.17 -22.53
CA PHE A 63 -12.50 -6.65 -23.70
C PHE A 63 -11.53 -7.63 -24.32
N ILE A 64 -11.12 -8.65 -23.60
CA ILE A 64 -10.11 -9.60 -24.08
C ILE A 64 -10.70 -11.02 -24.19
N LEU A 65 -11.17 -11.63 -23.09
CA LEU A 65 -11.63 -13.02 -23.16
C LEU A 65 -12.83 -13.18 -24.09
N HIS A 66 -13.81 -12.27 -24.03
CA HIS A 66 -14.95 -12.29 -24.94
C HIS A 66 -14.59 -12.02 -26.41
N ALA A 67 -13.51 -11.29 -26.67
CA ALA A 67 -13.07 -10.97 -28.04
C ALA A 67 -12.23 -12.08 -28.68
N PHE A 68 -11.40 -12.77 -27.88
CA PHE A 68 -10.39 -13.70 -28.40
C PHE A 68 -10.64 -15.17 -28.07
N ILE A 69 -11.66 -15.48 -27.28
CA ILE A 69 -12.08 -16.86 -27.02
C ILE A 69 -13.47 -17.08 -27.58
N GLU A 70 -13.56 -17.96 -28.60
CA GLU A 70 -14.81 -18.30 -29.22
C GLU A 70 -15.77 -18.93 -28.19
N HIS A 71 -17.02 -18.47 -28.16
CA HIS A 71 -18.06 -18.92 -27.23
C HIS A 71 -17.69 -18.81 -25.76
N TYR A 72 -16.84 -17.83 -25.38
CA TYR A 72 -16.48 -17.58 -23.97
C TYR A 72 -17.74 -17.39 -23.12
N GLN A 73 -17.79 -18.13 -22.01
CA GLN A 73 -18.85 -18.00 -21.00
C GLN A 73 -18.26 -17.40 -19.73
N SER A 74 -18.78 -16.26 -19.33
CA SER A 74 -18.40 -15.66 -18.05
C SER A 74 -18.77 -16.59 -16.89
N PRO A 75 -17.87 -16.85 -15.95
CA PRO A 75 -18.19 -17.60 -14.74
C PRO A 75 -19.20 -16.85 -13.84
N GLN A 76 -19.31 -15.53 -14.01
CA GLN A 76 -20.17 -14.64 -13.23
C GLN A 76 -20.86 -13.59 -14.13
N PRO A 77 -21.88 -13.97 -14.93
CA PRO A 77 -22.50 -13.07 -15.91
C PRO A 77 -23.05 -11.77 -15.30
N GLN A 78 -23.51 -11.81 -14.03
CA GLN A 78 -24.04 -10.63 -13.32
C GLN A 78 -22.97 -9.59 -13.01
N PHE A 79 -21.68 -9.95 -13.01
CA PHE A 79 -20.59 -9.02 -12.76
C PHE A 79 -20.43 -7.98 -13.86
N ASN A 80 -20.95 -8.27 -15.07
CA ASN A 80 -21.01 -7.27 -16.12
C ASN A 80 -21.82 -6.03 -15.69
N TYR A 81 -22.96 -6.20 -15.05
CA TYR A 81 -23.76 -5.09 -14.52
C TYR A 81 -23.09 -4.40 -13.32
N LEU A 82 -22.57 -5.18 -12.38
CA LEU A 82 -22.03 -4.66 -11.11
C LEU A 82 -20.72 -3.88 -11.28
N PHE A 83 -19.87 -4.30 -12.21
CA PHE A 83 -18.52 -3.78 -12.35
C PHE A 83 -18.25 -3.02 -13.65
N ASN A 84 -19.25 -2.86 -14.51
CA ASN A 84 -19.20 -1.91 -15.62
C ASN A 84 -19.18 -0.47 -15.09
N SER A 85 -18.38 0.42 -15.70
CA SER A 85 -18.25 1.83 -15.30
C SER A 85 -18.87 2.78 -16.34
N TYR A 86 -18.16 3.02 -17.45
CA TYR A 86 -18.55 4.01 -18.46
C TYR A 86 -18.88 3.38 -19.83
N TYR A 87 -18.79 2.08 -19.93
CA TYR A 87 -18.87 1.38 -21.22
C TYR A 87 -20.33 1.03 -21.56
N GLU A 88 -21.10 2.02 -22.02
CA GLU A 88 -22.52 1.86 -22.39
C GLU A 88 -22.74 0.75 -23.44
N GLN A 89 -21.78 0.54 -24.32
CA GLN A 89 -21.81 -0.54 -25.32
C GLN A 89 -21.78 -1.95 -24.71
N LYS A 90 -21.35 -2.07 -23.44
CA LYS A 90 -21.29 -3.36 -22.72
C LYS A 90 -22.53 -3.62 -21.86
N GLY A 91 -23.55 -2.74 -21.94
CA GLY A 91 -24.83 -2.88 -21.25
C GLY A 91 -25.00 -1.92 -20.09
N GLU A 92 -26.07 -2.15 -19.32
CA GLU A 92 -26.40 -1.35 -18.14
C GLU A 92 -25.30 -1.48 -17.07
N ARG A 93 -25.22 -0.46 -16.21
CA ARG A 93 -24.22 -0.37 -15.15
C ARG A 93 -24.85 -0.08 -13.79
N TYR A 94 -24.25 -0.58 -12.74
CA TYR A 94 -24.62 -0.25 -11.37
C TYR A 94 -24.31 1.22 -11.05
N PRO A 95 -25.21 1.96 -10.37
CA PRO A 95 -25.00 3.37 -10.07
C PRO A 95 -23.73 3.62 -9.26
N ARG A 96 -22.85 4.51 -9.75
CA ARG A 96 -21.56 4.81 -9.11
C ARG A 96 -21.71 5.20 -7.64
N ALA A 97 -22.65 6.10 -7.34
CA ALA A 97 -22.86 6.59 -5.98
C ALA A 97 -23.33 5.52 -4.97
N GLN A 98 -23.66 4.33 -5.44
CA GLN A 98 -24.17 3.23 -4.61
C GLN A 98 -23.22 2.01 -4.57
N ARG A 99 -22.00 2.11 -5.11
CA ARG A 99 -21.04 0.99 -5.16
C ARG A 99 -20.72 0.43 -3.78
N GLY A 100 -20.76 1.26 -2.74
CA GLY A 100 -20.62 0.83 -1.35
C GLY A 100 -21.74 -0.10 -0.85
N MET A 101 -22.87 -0.16 -1.54
CA MET A 101 -23.99 -1.06 -1.20
C MET A 101 -23.83 -2.46 -1.80
N ILE A 102 -22.82 -2.71 -2.64
CA ILE A 102 -22.56 -4.01 -3.24
C ILE A 102 -21.94 -4.94 -2.19
N SER A 103 -22.75 -5.51 -1.30
CA SER A 103 -22.27 -6.48 -0.29
C SER A 103 -21.98 -7.86 -0.88
N ARG A 104 -22.55 -8.18 -2.03
CA ARG A 104 -22.26 -9.37 -2.82
C ARG A 104 -21.83 -8.97 -4.24
N PRO A 105 -20.76 -9.59 -4.77
CA PRO A 105 -19.97 -10.69 -4.19
C PRO A 105 -19.18 -10.29 -2.95
N SER A 106 -18.77 -11.29 -2.15
CA SER A 106 -17.79 -11.12 -1.07
C SER A 106 -16.39 -10.82 -1.67
N ILE A 107 -15.43 -10.44 -0.83
CA ILE A 107 -14.07 -10.22 -1.31
C ILE A 107 -13.41 -11.52 -1.78
N GLU A 108 -13.70 -12.64 -1.14
CA GLU A 108 -13.21 -13.97 -1.53
C GLU A 108 -13.75 -14.37 -2.92
N GLU A 109 -15.03 -14.07 -3.20
CA GLU A 109 -15.63 -14.31 -4.52
C GLU A 109 -14.99 -13.42 -5.59
N VAL A 110 -14.62 -12.19 -5.26
CA VAL A 110 -13.87 -11.30 -6.16
C VAL A 110 -12.46 -11.82 -6.41
N TYR A 111 -11.76 -12.32 -5.38
CA TYR A 111 -10.44 -12.96 -5.57
C TYR A 111 -10.53 -14.21 -6.44
N ALA A 112 -11.53 -15.04 -6.24
CA ALA A 112 -11.75 -16.24 -7.06
C ALA A 112 -12.03 -15.86 -8.52
N TYR A 113 -12.89 -14.87 -8.76
CA TYR A 113 -13.17 -14.32 -10.10
C TYR A 113 -11.89 -13.80 -10.76
N ARG A 114 -11.09 -13.02 -10.03
CA ARG A 114 -9.82 -12.48 -10.49
C ARG A 114 -8.86 -13.59 -10.90
N GLN A 115 -8.70 -14.62 -10.08
CA GLN A 115 -7.84 -15.76 -10.38
C GLN A 115 -8.30 -16.53 -11.62
N GLN A 116 -9.60 -16.74 -11.82
CA GLN A 116 -10.15 -17.43 -12.99
C GLN A 116 -9.89 -16.66 -14.28
N VAL A 117 -10.09 -15.34 -14.27
CA VAL A 117 -9.82 -14.47 -15.42
C VAL A 117 -8.32 -14.44 -15.72
N ASP A 118 -7.47 -14.27 -14.70
CA ASP A 118 -6.01 -14.23 -14.86
C ASP A 118 -5.48 -15.55 -15.46
N THR A 119 -5.97 -16.70 -15.01
CA THR A 119 -5.62 -18.02 -15.58
C THR A 119 -6.06 -18.14 -17.04
N SER A 120 -7.21 -17.56 -17.40
CA SER A 120 -7.70 -17.59 -18.79
C SER A 120 -6.88 -16.67 -19.69
N ILE A 121 -6.48 -15.49 -19.22
CA ILE A 121 -5.55 -14.58 -19.91
C ILE A 121 -4.18 -15.24 -20.11
N GLU A 122 -3.64 -15.86 -19.07
CA GLU A 122 -2.36 -16.58 -19.14
C GLU A 122 -2.39 -17.67 -20.25
N ARG A 123 -3.46 -18.49 -20.25
CA ARG A 123 -3.64 -19.51 -21.27
C ARG A 123 -3.75 -18.91 -22.66
N LEU A 124 -4.50 -17.82 -22.81
CA LEU A 124 -4.66 -17.11 -24.09
C LEU A 124 -3.32 -16.58 -24.59
N LEU A 125 -2.52 -15.95 -23.74
CA LEU A 125 -1.19 -15.42 -24.08
C LEU A 125 -0.17 -16.50 -24.45
N THR A 126 -0.30 -17.72 -23.91
CA THR A 126 0.57 -18.84 -24.33
C THR A 126 0.23 -19.42 -25.70
N GLN A 127 -0.99 -19.18 -26.18
CA GLN A 127 -1.51 -19.78 -27.43
C GLN A 127 -1.64 -18.77 -28.57
N ASN A 128 -1.64 -17.47 -28.26
CA ASN A 128 -1.93 -16.42 -29.23
C ASN A 128 -0.98 -15.23 -29.03
N SER A 129 -0.34 -14.82 -30.12
CA SER A 129 0.57 -13.66 -30.17
C SER A 129 0.05 -12.55 -31.11
N ASP A 130 -1.25 -12.48 -31.33
CA ASP A 130 -1.90 -11.45 -32.11
C ASP A 130 -1.57 -10.05 -31.59
N ALA A 131 -1.23 -9.12 -32.46
CA ALA A 131 -0.80 -7.77 -32.07
C ALA A 131 -1.93 -6.97 -31.41
N GLU A 132 -3.19 -7.19 -31.80
CA GLU A 132 -4.35 -6.55 -31.16
C GLU A 132 -4.54 -7.07 -29.73
N LEU A 133 -4.43 -8.39 -29.54
CA LEU A 133 -4.45 -9.01 -28.22
C LEU A 133 -3.38 -8.41 -27.30
N LEU A 134 -2.12 -8.36 -27.77
CA LEU A 134 -1.01 -7.83 -26.98
C LEU A 134 -1.22 -6.36 -26.61
N SER A 135 -1.74 -5.56 -27.55
CA SER A 135 -2.08 -4.15 -27.31
C SER A 135 -3.20 -3.97 -26.27
N LEU A 136 -4.23 -4.82 -26.32
CA LEU A 136 -5.32 -4.79 -25.33
C LEU A 136 -4.88 -5.25 -23.94
N ILE A 137 -3.97 -6.21 -23.85
CA ILE A 137 -3.35 -6.59 -22.57
C ILE A 137 -2.56 -5.41 -21.99
N GLU A 138 -1.77 -4.72 -22.81
CA GLU A 138 -1.01 -3.54 -22.38
C GLU A 138 -1.95 -2.42 -21.90
N LEU A 139 -3.05 -2.17 -22.63
CA LEU A 139 -4.08 -1.21 -22.24
C LEU A 139 -4.72 -1.61 -20.90
N GLY A 140 -5.05 -2.88 -20.72
CA GLY A 140 -5.62 -3.40 -19.47
C GLY A 140 -4.68 -3.25 -18.27
N MET A 141 -3.39 -3.47 -18.47
CA MET A 141 -2.38 -3.23 -17.43
C MET A 141 -2.27 -1.74 -17.03
N ASN A 142 -2.33 -0.83 -18.00
CA ASN A 142 -2.33 0.61 -17.72
C ASN A 142 -3.62 1.04 -17.03
N HIS A 143 -4.77 0.49 -17.44
CA HIS A 143 -6.05 0.70 -16.76
C HIS A 143 -6.02 0.19 -15.31
N GLU A 144 -5.40 -0.98 -15.06
CA GLU A 144 -5.18 -1.49 -13.70
C GLU A 144 -4.33 -0.53 -12.86
N MET A 145 -3.27 0.05 -13.43
CA MET A 145 -2.42 1.02 -12.73
C MET A 145 -3.19 2.28 -12.34
N GLN A 146 -4.07 2.81 -13.20
CA GLN A 146 -4.97 3.91 -12.84
C GLN A 146 -5.86 3.53 -11.64
N HIS A 147 -6.39 2.30 -11.63
CA HIS A 147 -7.22 1.83 -10.54
C HIS A 147 -6.44 1.56 -9.25
N GLN A 148 -5.14 1.29 -9.30
CA GLN A 148 -4.26 1.24 -8.12
C GLN A 148 -4.12 2.63 -7.48
N GLU A 149 -3.98 3.69 -8.26
CA GLU A 149 -3.95 5.07 -7.75
C GLU A 149 -5.31 5.46 -7.15
N LEU A 150 -6.41 5.20 -7.86
CA LEU A 150 -7.77 5.50 -7.38
C LEU A 150 -8.10 4.72 -6.09
N LEU A 151 -7.72 3.46 -5.99
CA LEU A 151 -7.90 2.65 -4.80
C LEU A 151 -7.23 3.30 -3.58
N LEU A 152 -5.99 3.76 -3.73
CA LEU A 152 -5.26 4.41 -2.64
C LEU A 152 -5.90 5.74 -2.24
N THR A 153 -6.33 6.56 -3.19
CA THR A 153 -6.99 7.84 -2.89
C THR A 153 -8.35 7.64 -2.25
N ASP A 154 -9.14 6.68 -2.73
CA ASP A 154 -10.49 6.41 -2.25
C ASP A 154 -10.47 5.82 -0.83
N ILE A 155 -9.56 4.87 -0.55
CA ILE A 155 -9.45 4.30 0.80
C ILE A 155 -8.84 5.28 1.80
N LEU A 156 -7.90 6.13 1.39
CA LEU A 156 -7.36 7.19 2.22
C LEU A 156 -8.47 8.16 2.66
N HIS A 157 -9.32 8.60 1.71
CA HIS A 157 -10.46 9.45 2.03
C HIS A 157 -11.46 8.75 2.96
N ALA A 158 -11.75 7.46 2.73
CA ALA A 158 -12.62 6.68 3.61
C ALA A 158 -12.08 6.61 5.04
N PHE A 159 -10.79 6.35 5.21
CA PHE A 159 -10.15 6.29 6.52
C PHE A 159 -10.08 7.66 7.21
N SER A 160 -9.93 8.75 6.46
CA SER A 160 -9.94 10.11 7.02
C SER A 160 -11.28 10.48 7.69
N LEU A 161 -12.35 9.82 7.32
CA LEU A 161 -13.70 10.02 7.90
C LEU A 161 -14.00 9.10 9.08
N ASN A 162 -13.12 8.14 9.38
CA ASN A 162 -13.32 7.22 10.48
C ASN A 162 -13.02 7.92 11.82
N PRO A 163 -13.97 7.99 12.77
CA PRO A 163 -13.77 8.68 14.05
C PRO A 163 -12.73 8.01 14.97
N LEU A 164 -12.30 6.79 14.67
CA LEU A 164 -11.22 6.10 15.39
C LEU A 164 -9.83 6.49 14.90
N TYR A 165 -9.73 7.10 13.71
CA TYR A 165 -8.51 7.78 13.32
C TYR A 165 -8.50 9.17 13.95
N PRO A 166 -7.45 9.56 14.68
CA PRO A 166 -7.46 10.80 15.45
C PRO A 166 -7.60 12.00 14.52
N ALA A 167 -8.79 12.58 14.52
CA ALA A 167 -9.00 13.92 14.00
C ALA A 167 -8.30 14.94 14.91
N ALA A 168 -7.88 16.07 14.35
CA ALA A 168 -7.43 17.20 15.16
C ALA A 168 -8.47 17.54 16.23
N GLY A 169 -8.02 17.74 17.47
CA GLY A 169 -8.95 18.05 18.57
C GLY A 169 -8.33 18.03 19.96
N LEU A 170 -9.21 18.25 20.95
CA LEU A 170 -8.85 18.09 22.35
C LEU A 170 -8.93 16.63 22.76
N HIS A 171 -7.78 16.05 23.07
CA HIS A 171 -7.65 14.67 23.54
C HIS A 171 -7.27 14.63 25.02
N GLU A 172 -7.69 13.59 25.73
CA GLU A 172 -7.29 13.35 27.11
C GLU A 172 -6.05 12.43 27.14
N PHE A 173 -5.02 12.88 27.83
CA PHE A 173 -3.76 12.17 28.05
C PHE A 173 -3.53 11.94 29.52
N GLY A 174 -2.71 10.94 29.85
CA GLY A 174 -2.33 10.62 31.20
C GLY A 174 -3.31 9.67 31.89
N VAL A 175 -2.87 9.16 33.04
CA VAL A 175 -3.60 8.16 33.82
C VAL A 175 -4.54 8.81 34.83
N ASP A 176 -5.72 8.22 35.04
CA ASP A 176 -6.64 8.64 36.08
C ASP A 176 -5.99 8.42 37.47
N PRO A 177 -5.98 9.42 38.35
CA PRO A 177 -5.41 9.29 39.71
C PRO A 177 -6.03 8.16 40.56
N LYS A 178 -7.17 7.62 40.15
CA LYS A 178 -7.82 6.48 40.81
C LYS A 178 -7.30 5.12 40.42
N THR A 179 -6.39 5.05 39.43
CA THR A 179 -5.73 3.81 38.99
C THR A 179 -4.84 3.30 40.13
N GLU A 180 -4.87 2.00 40.40
CA GLU A 180 -4.15 1.40 41.55
C GLU A 180 -2.64 1.68 41.55
N PHE A 181 -2.02 1.65 40.34
CA PHE A 181 -0.60 1.95 40.20
C PHE A 181 -0.35 2.62 38.84
N TYR A 182 0.48 3.67 38.86
CA TYR A 182 1.06 4.30 37.67
C TYR A 182 2.34 5.03 38.08
N PHE A 183 3.23 5.26 37.15
CA PHE A 183 4.41 6.09 37.40
C PHE A 183 4.04 7.58 37.40
N ASP A 184 4.76 8.37 38.16
CA ASP A 184 4.54 9.83 38.29
C ASP A 184 4.56 10.55 36.92
N CYS A 185 5.37 10.09 35.97
CA CYS A 185 5.43 10.64 34.61
C CYS A 185 4.21 10.31 33.73
N GLU A 186 3.35 9.38 34.15
CA GLU A 186 2.14 9.00 33.42
C GLU A 186 0.92 9.85 33.79
N GLY A 187 1.02 10.68 34.83
CA GLY A 187 -0.06 11.55 35.31
C GLY A 187 0.38 13.03 35.40
N PRO A 188 -0.56 13.92 35.71
CA PRO A 188 -2.00 13.70 35.88
C PRO A 188 -2.72 13.62 34.53
N LYS A 189 -3.92 13.04 34.53
CA LYS A 189 -4.84 13.10 33.37
C LYS A 189 -5.15 14.55 33.02
N HIS A 190 -4.91 14.94 31.77
CA HIS A 190 -5.07 16.29 31.28
C HIS A 190 -5.55 16.32 29.83
N LYS A 191 -6.07 17.47 29.39
CA LYS A 191 -6.47 17.68 28.00
C LYS A 191 -5.40 18.44 27.24
N ALA A 192 -5.05 17.96 26.05
CA ALA A 192 -4.20 18.67 25.12
C ALA A 192 -4.84 18.70 23.72
N TYR A 193 -4.65 19.80 23.03
CA TYR A 193 -5.01 19.87 21.61
C TYR A 193 -3.97 19.17 20.78
N VAL A 194 -4.42 18.21 19.98
CA VAL A 194 -3.59 17.52 18.99
C VAL A 194 -4.04 17.98 17.62
N ALA A 195 -3.12 18.56 16.85
CA ALA A 195 -3.36 18.87 15.45
C ALA A 195 -3.49 17.58 14.64
N GLU A 196 -4.15 17.65 13.50
CA GLU A 196 -4.20 16.54 12.57
C GLU A 196 -2.78 16.08 12.20
N PHE A 197 -2.53 14.78 12.25
CA PHE A 197 -1.24 14.20 11.91
C PHE A 197 -1.42 12.87 11.19
N THR A 198 -0.40 12.52 10.42
CA THR A 198 -0.29 11.20 9.79
C THR A 198 0.87 10.45 10.42
N LEU A 199 0.63 9.26 10.91
CA LEU A 199 1.65 8.39 11.49
C LEU A 199 1.82 7.15 10.61
N ALA A 200 3.07 6.77 10.37
CA ALA A 200 3.37 5.53 9.67
C ALA A 200 2.86 4.32 10.49
N LYS A 201 2.28 3.33 9.82
CA LYS A 201 1.76 2.11 10.45
C LYS A 201 2.87 1.25 11.07
N GLY A 202 4.06 1.24 10.44
CA GLY A 202 5.23 0.50 10.91
C GLY A 202 6.25 1.40 11.57
N LEU A 203 7.06 0.81 12.43
CA LEU A 203 8.25 1.49 12.96
C LEU A 203 9.28 1.69 11.85
N VAL A 204 10.08 2.75 11.94
CA VAL A 204 11.25 2.96 11.07
C VAL A 204 12.22 1.81 11.29
N THR A 205 12.61 1.13 10.23
CA THR A 205 13.50 -0.04 10.28
C THR A 205 14.97 0.36 10.20
N ASN A 206 15.85 -0.57 10.58
CA ASN A 206 17.30 -0.41 10.36
C ASN A 206 17.63 -0.20 8.88
N GLY A 207 16.88 -0.84 7.97
CA GLY A 207 17.05 -0.65 6.52
C GLY A 207 16.71 0.76 6.06
N ASP A 208 15.61 1.34 6.56
CA ASP A 208 15.22 2.72 6.29
C ASP A 208 16.27 3.69 6.82
N TRP A 209 16.76 3.43 8.05
CA TRP A 209 17.79 4.27 8.67
C TRP A 209 19.13 4.17 7.95
N LEU A 210 19.51 3.00 7.49
CA LEU A 210 20.71 2.81 6.70
C LEU A 210 20.65 3.59 5.37
N ALA A 211 19.48 3.67 4.74
CA ALA A 211 19.27 4.51 3.58
C ALA A 211 19.48 6.00 3.90
N PHE A 212 19.02 6.48 5.07
CA PHE A 212 19.28 7.84 5.57
C PHE A 212 20.78 8.08 5.78
N VAL A 213 21.50 7.15 6.39
CA VAL A 213 22.97 7.21 6.56
C VAL A 213 23.67 7.33 5.20
N HIS A 214 23.32 6.47 4.25
CA HIS A 214 23.90 6.45 2.90
C HIS A 214 23.58 7.70 2.08
N ALA A 215 22.44 8.35 2.34
CA ALA A 215 22.06 9.62 1.73
C ALA A 215 22.82 10.83 2.34
N GLY A 216 23.73 10.62 3.28
CA GLY A 216 24.49 11.68 3.95
C GLY A 216 23.66 12.42 5.01
N GLY A 217 22.69 11.75 5.63
CA GLY A 217 21.81 12.37 6.63
C GLY A 217 22.56 12.98 7.83
N TYR A 218 23.68 12.40 8.24
CA TYR A 218 24.54 12.91 9.32
C TYR A 218 25.48 14.04 8.88
N ASP A 219 25.61 14.29 7.56
CA ASP A 219 26.46 15.35 7.03
C ASP A 219 25.66 16.57 6.54
N ASN A 220 24.33 16.50 6.58
CA ASN A 220 23.44 17.54 6.06
C ASN A 220 22.77 18.34 7.20
N PRO A 221 23.26 19.55 7.54
CA PRO A 221 22.73 20.36 8.64
C PRO A 221 21.27 20.79 8.46
N VAL A 222 20.74 20.80 7.22
CA VAL A 222 19.37 21.23 6.94
C VAL A 222 18.33 20.25 7.50
N LEU A 223 18.71 19.01 7.77
CA LEU A 223 17.83 17.97 8.32
C LEU A 223 17.73 18.01 9.84
N TRP A 224 18.57 18.82 10.53
CA TRP A 224 18.71 18.78 11.98
C TRP A 224 18.22 20.09 12.63
N LEU A 225 17.67 19.96 13.83
CA LEU A 225 17.53 21.11 14.72
C LEU A 225 18.92 21.54 15.22
N ALA A 226 19.09 22.84 15.51
CA ALA A 226 20.39 23.42 15.85
C ALA A 226 21.15 22.68 16.96
N ASP A 227 20.46 22.33 18.05
CA ASP A 227 21.07 21.64 19.19
C ASP A 227 21.47 20.20 18.83
N GLY A 228 20.63 19.50 18.04
CA GLY A 228 20.93 18.17 17.53
C GLY A 228 22.14 18.17 16.61
N TRP A 229 22.21 19.15 15.70
CA TRP A 229 23.36 19.31 14.82
C TRP A 229 24.66 19.57 15.61
N ALA A 230 24.61 20.50 16.58
CA ALA A 230 25.76 20.79 17.43
C ALA A 230 26.25 19.53 18.20
N ALA A 231 25.33 18.76 18.76
CA ALA A 231 25.64 17.49 19.44
C ALA A 231 26.25 16.47 18.49
N ALA A 232 25.65 16.27 17.31
CA ALA A 232 26.14 15.33 16.31
C ALA A 232 27.56 15.65 15.86
N GLN A 233 27.86 16.94 15.60
CA GLN A 233 29.21 17.39 15.24
C GLN A 233 30.21 17.23 16.38
N GLN A 234 29.82 17.63 17.60
CA GLN A 234 30.71 17.55 18.76
C GLN A 234 31.06 16.11 19.12
N GLN A 235 30.11 15.18 18.99
CA GLN A 235 30.29 13.78 19.35
C GLN A 235 30.67 12.88 18.16
N GLY A 236 30.71 13.44 16.95
CA GLY A 236 31.08 12.73 15.74
C GLY A 236 30.09 11.64 15.32
N TRP A 237 28.78 11.91 15.50
CA TRP A 237 27.73 10.94 15.11
C TRP A 237 27.69 10.77 13.60
N GLN A 238 27.66 9.51 13.16
CA GLN A 238 27.56 9.13 11.74
C GLN A 238 26.56 8.01 11.50
N HIS A 239 26.07 7.39 12.56
CA HIS A 239 25.12 6.27 12.56
C HIS A 239 24.58 6.07 13.99
N PRO A 240 23.51 5.28 14.18
CA PRO A 240 22.99 4.93 15.50
C PRO A 240 24.05 4.36 16.44
N LEU A 241 23.89 4.65 17.73
CA LEU A 241 24.75 4.10 18.78
C LEU A 241 24.77 2.56 18.66
N TYR A 242 25.90 1.93 18.84
CA TYR A 242 26.14 0.49 18.73
C TYR A 242 26.20 -0.08 17.29
N TRP A 243 25.91 0.69 16.25
CA TRP A 243 26.24 0.24 14.91
C TRP A 243 27.74 0.28 14.66
N ARG A 244 28.22 -0.65 13.85
CA ARG A 244 29.63 -0.73 13.45
C ARG A 244 29.71 -1.13 11.98
N LYS A 245 30.45 -0.38 11.21
CA LYS A 245 30.79 -0.76 9.84
C LYS A 245 32.09 -1.54 9.84
N GLN A 246 32.10 -2.72 9.25
CA GLN A 246 33.30 -3.52 8.99
C GLN A 246 33.35 -3.81 7.50
N GLU A 247 34.38 -3.29 6.82
CA GLU A 247 34.48 -3.31 5.36
C GLU A 247 33.22 -2.69 4.72
N ASP A 248 32.42 -3.47 4.00
CA ASP A 248 31.18 -3.03 3.36
C ASP A 248 29.90 -3.51 4.08
N GLU A 249 30.05 -4.20 5.21
CA GLU A 249 28.93 -4.75 5.96
C GLU A 249 28.66 -3.98 7.25
N TRP A 250 27.37 -3.94 7.66
CA TRP A 250 26.93 -3.31 8.89
C TRP A 250 26.56 -4.33 9.95
N PHE A 251 27.01 -4.06 11.15
CA PHE A 251 26.81 -4.86 12.36
C PHE A 251 26.20 -4.02 13.47
N GLN A 252 25.51 -4.69 14.39
CA GLN A 252 25.04 -4.08 15.62
C GLN A 252 25.66 -4.81 16.83
N PHE A 253 26.17 -4.04 17.79
CA PHE A 253 26.62 -4.59 19.05
C PHE A 253 25.41 -4.83 19.96
N THR A 254 25.27 -6.04 20.47
CA THR A 254 24.21 -6.51 21.37
C THR A 254 24.80 -7.19 22.59
N LEU A 255 23.94 -7.59 23.57
CA LEU A 255 24.40 -8.39 24.70
C LEU A 255 24.94 -9.77 24.28
N ASN A 256 24.66 -10.23 23.09
CA ASN A 256 25.23 -11.45 22.50
C ASN A 256 26.50 -11.18 21.69
N GLY A 257 27.04 -9.97 21.76
CA GLY A 257 28.20 -9.53 20.97
C GLY A 257 27.80 -8.81 19.69
N LEU A 258 28.73 -8.76 18.76
CA LEU A 258 28.55 -8.13 17.45
C LEU A 258 27.83 -9.10 16.50
N VAL A 259 26.69 -8.69 16.00
CA VAL A 259 25.85 -9.47 15.06
C VAL A 259 25.61 -8.70 13.77
N PRO A 260 25.39 -9.35 12.64
CA PRO A 260 24.97 -8.66 11.40
C PRO A 260 23.72 -7.80 11.64
N LEU A 261 23.67 -6.63 11.02
CA LEU A 261 22.53 -5.71 11.17
C LEU A 261 21.28 -6.31 10.50
N ASP A 262 20.23 -6.57 11.28
CA ASP A 262 18.93 -6.97 10.76
C ASP A 262 18.21 -5.75 10.18
N LEU A 263 18.13 -5.67 8.85
CA LEU A 263 17.53 -4.54 8.15
C LEU A 263 16.01 -4.43 8.36
N THR A 264 15.34 -5.48 8.80
CA THR A 264 13.89 -5.52 9.01
C THR A 264 13.48 -5.17 10.44
N ALA A 265 14.42 -5.22 11.38
CA ALA A 265 14.18 -4.84 12.77
C ALA A 265 14.01 -3.31 12.90
N PRO A 266 13.22 -2.85 13.88
CA PRO A 266 13.13 -1.43 14.20
C PRO A 266 14.49 -0.83 14.56
N VAL A 267 14.77 0.39 14.09
CA VAL A 267 15.96 1.12 14.51
C VAL A 267 15.87 1.49 15.98
N CYS A 268 16.96 1.29 16.69
CA CYS A 268 17.08 1.59 18.14
C CYS A 268 18.36 2.39 18.41
N HIS A 269 18.41 2.97 19.62
CA HIS A 269 19.60 3.68 20.13
C HIS A 269 19.95 4.90 19.27
N ILE A 270 18.93 5.62 18.85
CA ILE A 270 18.99 6.93 18.24
C ILE A 270 18.54 7.99 19.27
N SER A 271 18.99 9.21 19.10
CA SER A 271 18.58 10.34 19.94
C SER A 271 17.23 10.93 19.46
N TYR A 272 16.65 11.80 20.27
CA TYR A 272 15.46 12.57 19.89
C TYR A 272 15.69 13.41 18.62
N TYR A 273 16.90 13.90 18.40
CA TYR A 273 17.23 14.77 17.27
C TYR A 273 17.46 13.99 15.97
N GLU A 274 17.88 12.77 16.06
CA GLU A 274 18.04 11.89 14.91
C GLU A 274 16.69 11.48 14.33
#